data_71d85eda005a40371c9a0605a3338fe1
#
_entry.id   71d85eda005a40371c9a0605a3338fe1
#
_cell.length_a   1.000
_cell.length_b   1.000
_cell.length_c   1.000
_cell.angle_alpha   90.00
_cell.angle_beta   90.00
_cell.angle_gamma   90.00
#
_symmetry.space_group_name_H-M   'P 1'
#
loop_
_entity.id
_entity.type
_entity.pdbx_description
1 polymer ?
#
loop_
_entity_poly.entity_id
_entity_poly.type
_entity_poly.pdbx_seq_one_letter_code
_entity_poly.pdbx_strand_id
1 'polypeptide(L)' 'MDIKTKYNIGDKVFYIHNNQLCKGAVHDIHVLVFPDGLKRNISISYSIRNSFNIEIADFFEKDLFGTKEELINNL' A
#
# COMPACT_ATOMS: atom_id res chain seq x y z
N MET A 1 5.43 -12.56 17.48
CA MET A 1 5.22 -12.67 16.02
C MET A 1 5.59 -11.37 15.37
N ASP A 2 6.51 -11.43 14.43
CA ASP A 2 6.93 -10.23 13.71
C ASP A 2 6.07 -10.05 12.47
N ILE A 3 5.37 -8.93 12.40
CA ILE A 3 4.60 -8.57 11.23
C ILE A 3 5.49 -7.71 10.34
N LYS A 4 5.79 -8.24 9.15
CA LYS A 4 6.62 -7.51 8.19
C LYS A 4 5.74 -6.85 7.15
N THR A 5 5.94 -5.56 6.96
CA THR A 5 5.28 -4.80 5.90
C THR A 5 6.26 -4.61 4.75
N LYS A 6 5.72 -4.60 3.53
CA LYS A 6 6.55 -4.44 2.34
C LYS A 6 7.11 -3.02 2.24
N TYR A 7 6.34 -2.04 2.71
CA TYR A 7 6.72 -0.63 2.65
C TYR A 7 6.79 -0.03 4.04
N ASN A 8 7.61 0.98 4.20
CA ASN A 8 7.74 1.75 5.43
C ASN A 8 7.17 3.15 5.23
N ILE A 9 6.83 3.80 6.35
CA ILE A 9 6.36 5.19 6.31
C ILE A 9 7.45 6.05 5.67
N GLY A 10 7.05 6.85 4.68
CA GLY A 10 7.95 7.69 3.93
C GLY A 10 8.42 7.09 2.60
N ASP A 11 8.18 5.80 2.37
CA ASP A 11 8.57 5.17 1.13
C ASP A 11 7.76 5.71 -0.03
N LYS A 12 8.43 5.92 -1.16
CA LYS A 12 7.75 6.32 -2.40
C LYS A 12 7.15 5.10 -3.06
N VAL A 13 5.90 5.22 -3.48
CA VAL A 13 5.17 4.14 -4.14
C VAL A 13 4.44 4.67 -5.35
N PHE A 14 4.12 3.77 -6.27
CA PHE A 14 3.36 4.05 -7.47
C PHE A 14 2.07 3.25 -7.45
N TYR A 15 1.01 3.83 -7.99
CA TYR A 15 -0.30 3.20 -8.01
C TYR A 15 -1.12 3.73 -9.19
N ILE A 16 -2.21 3.03 -9.50
CA ILE A 16 -3.15 3.44 -10.54
C ILE A 16 -4.40 3.99 -9.85
N HIS A 17 -4.80 5.19 -10.25
CA HIS A 17 -6.02 5.82 -9.79
C HIS A 17 -6.71 6.48 -10.97
N ASN A 18 -7.99 6.16 -11.19
CA ASN A 18 -8.76 6.64 -12.35
C ASN A 18 -8.03 6.40 -13.67
N ASN A 19 -7.48 5.19 -13.84
CA ASN A 19 -6.72 4.79 -15.02
C ASN A 19 -5.48 5.64 -15.28
N GLN A 20 -4.98 6.32 -14.26
CA GLN A 20 -3.78 7.15 -14.37
C GLN A 20 -2.68 6.65 -13.44
N LEU A 21 -1.46 6.71 -13.93
CA LEU A 21 -0.29 6.42 -13.11
C LEU A 21 -0.08 7.56 -12.13
N CYS A 22 -0.06 7.20 -10.85
CA CYS A 22 0.13 8.16 -9.76
C CYS A 22 1.30 7.76 -8.89
N LYS A 23 1.87 8.71 -8.18
CA LYS A 23 2.92 8.45 -7.22
C LYS A 23 2.60 9.16 -5.91
N GLY A 24 3.08 8.60 -4.82
CA GLY A 24 2.91 9.20 -3.51
C GLY A 24 3.89 8.58 -2.53
N ALA A 25 3.72 8.94 -1.26
CA ALA A 25 4.54 8.38 -0.19
C ALA A 25 3.64 7.73 0.85
N VAL A 26 4.12 6.65 1.43
CA VAL A 26 3.38 5.98 2.50
C VAL A 26 3.29 6.93 3.70
N HIS A 27 2.06 7.24 4.10
CA HIS A 27 1.80 8.12 5.23
C HIS A 27 1.45 7.33 6.48
N ASP A 28 0.71 6.24 6.33
CA ASP A 28 0.28 5.42 7.45
C ASP A 28 0.18 3.97 7.02
N ILE A 29 0.33 3.07 7.98
CA ILE A 29 0.24 1.63 7.76
C ILE A 29 -0.82 1.09 8.70
N HIS A 30 -1.82 0.41 8.15
CA HIS A 30 -2.90 -0.19 8.91
C HIS A 30 -2.78 -1.70 8.87
N VAL A 31 -2.62 -2.32 10.03
CA VAL A 31 -2.53 -3.77 10.15
C VAL A 31 -3.74 -4.25 10.91
N LEU A 32 -4.53 -5.09 10.27
CA LEU A 32 -5.70 -5.70 10.88
C LEU A 32 -5.46 -7.20 11.02
N VAL A 33 -5.70 -7.71 12.22
CA VAL A 33 -5.58 -9.14 12.50
C VAL A 33 -6.97 -9.68 12.77
N PHE A 34 -7.41 -10.62 11.94
CA PHE A 34 -8.71 -11.23 12.10
C PHE A 34 -8.53 -12.66 12.64
N PRO A 35 -9.04 -12.99 13.81
CA PRO A 35 -9.07 -14.37 14.26
C PRO A 35 -10.06 -15.15 13.40
N ASP A 36 -9.58 -16.21 12.75
CA ASP A 36 -10.43 -17.06 11.91
C ASP A 36 -10.18 -18.51 12.30
N GLY A 37 -10.90 -18.96 13.34
CA GLY A 37 -10.74 -20.30 13.85
C GLY A 37 -9.30 -20.58 14.26
N LEU A 38 -8.65 -21.52 13.60
CA LEU A 38 -7.28 -21.91 13.88
C LEU A 38 -6.24 -21.08 13.13
N LYS A 39 -6.69 -20.20 12.22
CA LYS A 39 -5.80 -19.38 11.40
C LYS A 39 -6.01 -17.91 11.73
N ARG A 40 -4.91 -17.16 11.67
CA ARG A 40 -4.96 -15.71 11.78
C ARG A 40 -4.81 -15.13 10.39
N ASN A 41 -5.79 -14.32 10.00
CA ASN A 41 -5.70 -13.56 8.75
C ASN A 41 -5.23 -12.16 9.06
N ILE A 42 -4.15 -11.77 8.40
CA ILE A 42 -3.58 -10.44 8.56
C ILE A 42 -3.84 -9.66 7.29
N SER A 43 -4.45 -8.48 7.44
CA SER A 43 -4.68 -7.57 6.33
C SER A 43 -3.83 -6.33 6.54
N ILE A 44 -3.03 -5.99 5.55
CA ILE A 44 -2.15 -4.82 5.60
C ILE A 44 -2.60 -3.86 4.52
N SER A 45 -2.90 -2.62 4.92
CA SER A 45 -3.26 -1.57 4.00
C SER A 45 -2.44 -0.32 4.30
N TYR A 46 -2.39 0.58 3.32
CA TYR A 46 -1.56 1.77 3.40
C TYR A 46 -2.36 3.00 3.05
N SER A 47 -2.13 4.08 3.79
CA SER A 47 -2.59 5.41 3.41
C SER A 47 -1.43 6.11 2.70
N ILE A 48 -1.72 6.65 1.53
CA ILE A 48 -0.73 7.28 0.67
C ILE A 48 -1.02 8.78 0.59
N ARG A 49 0.01 9.60 0.73
CA ARG A 49 -0.12 11.03 0.54
C ARG A 49 0.50 11.39 -0.81
N ASN A 50 -0.32 12.00 -1.68
CA ASN A 50 0.11 12.35 -3.02
C ASN A 50 0.89 13.67 -3.05
N SER A 51 1.30 14.10 -4.25
CA SER A 51 2.08 15.33 -4.42
C SER A 51 1.30 16.58 -4.05
N PHE A 52 -0.02 16.52 -3.99
CA PHE A 52 -0.87 17.62 -3.55
C PHE A 52 -1.13 17.60 -2.05
N ASN A 53 -0.44 16.73 -1.32
CA ASN A 53 -0.57 16.56 0.12
C ASN A 53 -1.97 16.07 0.54
N ILE A 54 -2.62 15.35 -0.36
CA ILE A 54 -3.93 14.74 -0.11
C ILE A 54 -3.71 13.29 0.27
N GLU A 55 -4.29 12.89 1.40
CA GLU A 55 -4.24 11.51 1.87
C GLU A 55 -5.27 10.67 1.15
N ILE A 56 -4.83 9.57 0.58
CA ILE A 56 -5.69 8.60 -0.09
C ILE A 56 -5.54 7.27 0.63
N ALA A 57 -6.64 6.73 1.12
CA ALA A 57 -6.70 5.42 1.78
C ALA A 57 -7.66 4.57 0.96
N ASP A 58 -7.72 3.27 1.10
CA ASP A 58 -6.76 2.33 1.66
C ASP A 58 -6.21 1.51 0.52
N PHE A 59 -4.93 1.45 0.37
CA PHE A 59 -4.32 0.61 -0.67
C PHE A 59 -3.79 -0.67 -0.05
N PHE A 60 -4.07 -1.80 -0.67
CA PHE A 60 -3.44 -3.06 -0.30
C PHE A 60 -2.05 -3.15 -0.92
N GLU A 61 -1.19 -3.98 -0.34
CA GLU A 61 0.17 -4.12 -0.86
C GLU A 61 0.22 -4.51 -2.34
N LYS A 62 -0.73 -5.31 -2.78
CA LYS A 62 -0.80 -5.74 -4.18
C LYS A 62 -1.09 -4.60 -5.15
N ASP A 63 -1.66 -3.50 -4.66
CA ASP A 63 -2.02 -2.36 -5.49
C ASP A 63 -0.95 -1.27 -5.51
N LEU A 64 0.15 -1.47 -4.79
CA LEU A 64 1.25 -0.54 -4.70
C LEU A 64 2.51 -1.15 -5.31
N PHE A 65 3.31 -0.31 -5.92
CA PHE A 65 4.55 -0.72 -6.59
C PHE A 65 5.69 0.20 -6.17
N GLY A 66 6.84 -0.39 -5.91
CA GLY A 66 8.01 0.37 -5.49
C GLY A 66 8.67 1.15 -6.61
N THR A 67 8.46 0.73 -7.87
CA THR A 67 8.99 1.40 -9.04
C THR A 67 7.92 1.50 -10.11
N LYS A 68 8.08 2.49 -10.98
CA LYS A 68 7.20 2.67 -12.12
C LYS A 68 7.23 1.45 -13.05
N GLU A 69 8.41 0.86 -13.20
CA GLU A 69 8.59 -0.32 -14.06
C GLU A 69 7.80 -1.52 -13.55
N GLU A 70 7.82 -1.75 -12.24
CA GLU A 70 7.04 -2.84 -11.64
C GLU A 70 5.55 -2.65 -11.92
N LEU A 71 5.06 -1.42 -11.80
CA LEU A 71 3.66 -1.13 -12.05
C LEU A 71 3.30 -1.42 -13.51
N ILE A 72 4.13 -0.96 -14.44
CA ILE A 72 3.89 -1.16 -15.88
C ILE A 72 3.90 -2.64 -16.23
N ASN A 73 4.79 -3.42 -15.63
CA ASN A 73 4.90 -4.86 -15.88
C ASN A 73 3.71 -5.65 -15.35
N ASN A 74 2.90 -5.05 -14.48
CA ASN A 74 1.73 -5.70 -13.89
C ASN A 74 0.40 -5.20 -14.47
N LEU A 75 0.46 -4.41 -15.51
CA LEU A 75 -0.76 -3.96 -16.19
C LEU A 75 -1.33 -5.03 -17.10
#